data_acd5dab3336702f49625bad23303214d
#
_entry.id   acd5dab3336702f49625bad23303214d
#
_cell.length_a   1.000
_cell.length_b   1.000
_cell.length_c   1.000
_cell.angle_alpha   90.00
_cell.angle_beta   90.00
_cell.angle_gamma   90.00
#
_symmetry.space_group_name_H-M   'P 1'
#
loop_
_entity.id
_entity.type
_entity.pdbx_description
1 polymer ?
#
loop_
_entity_poly.entity_id
_entity_poly.type
_entity_poly.pdbx_seq_one_letter_code
_entity_poly.pdbx_strand_id
1 'polypeptide(L)'
;MSAQREAGGDTVDVAVIGGGVIGLSVARRAAQAGWSVRVHRTGQPGASWVAAGMLAPHSEGWPGEERLLQLGLESLRLWQQGGFTDGLPERVITARESLAVAVDQADVADLHTVADWLSAQGHPVIWESAARDVEPMLAQGIRHGFRAPTELAVDNRALLDGLAAACERLGVQWDAPVADLGSVQADAVVIANGIDAPTLWPGLPIRPVKGEVLRLRWRKGCMPLPQRVIRARVHGRQVYLVPRADGVVVGATQYEHGRDTAPTVSGVRDLLDDACTVMPALGEYELAECVAGLRPMTPDNLPLVGRLDARTLIAAGHGRSGFLLAPWTAEQIVSELVPVGTHP
;
A
#
# COMPACT_ATOMS: atom_id res chain seq x y z
N MET A 1 23.27 -19.13 26.61
CA MET A 1 24.67 -18.70 26.41
C MET A 1 24.73 -17.97 25.08
N SER A 2 24.83 -16.65 25.13
CA SER A 2 24.88 -15.76 23.97
C SER A 2 26.26 -15.85 23.35
N ALA A 3 26.37 -16.44 22.16
CA ALA A 3 27.62 -16.35 21.40
C ALA A 3 27.72 -14.91 20.86
N GLN A 4 28.58 -14.11 21.47
CA GLN A 4 29.02 -12.84 20.90
C GLN A 4 29.79 -13.16 19.61
N ARG A 5 29.25 -12.74 18.45
CA ARG A 5 30.01 -12.66 17.22
C ARG A 5 31.09 -11.58 17.40
N GLU A 6 32.35 -11.94 17.22
CA GLU A 6 33.46 -10.99 17.16
C GLU A 6 33.22 -10.00 16.01
N ALA A 7 33.43 -8.71 16.28
CA ALA A 7 33.35 -7.63 15.30
C ALA A 7 34.53 -7.76 14.31
N GLY A 8 34.29 -8.45 13.23
CA GLY A 8 35.22 -8.61 12.10
C GLY A 8 34.54 -8.26 10.80
N GLY A 9 34.87 -7.10 10.26
CA GLY A 9 34.64 -6.69 8.86
C GLY A 9 33.19 -6.61 8.39
N ASP A 10 32.83 -5.58 7.66
CA ASP A 10 31.59 -5.17 6.97
C ASP A 10 30.68 -6.27 6.34
N THR A 11 30.54 -7.44 6.96
CA THR A 11 29.67 -8.51 6.46
C THR A 11 28.20 -8.18 6.76
N VAL A 12 27.43 -7.93 5.72
CA VAL A 12 25.99 -7.73 5.77
C VAL A 12 25.31 -9.08 5.60
N ASP A 13 24.48 -9.49 6.56
CA ASP A 13 23.77 -10.75 6.49
C ASP A 13 22.65 -10.71 5.42
N VAL A 14 21.96 -9.55 5.33
CA VAL A 14 20.81 -9.39 4.43
C VAL A 14 20.91 -8.09 3.64
N ALA A 15 20.90 -8.19 2.32
CA ALA A 15 20.75 -7.05 1.41
C ALA A 15 19.32 -6.96 0.89
N VAL A 16 18.65 -5.82 1.12
CA VAL A 16 17.30 -5.54 0.60
C VAL A 16 17.41 -4.57 -0.57
N ILE A 17 16.95 -4.97 -1.75
CA ILE A 17 16.98 -4.13 -2.95
C ILE A 17 15.63 -3.49 -3.16
N GLY A 18 15.52 -2.21 -2.80
CA GLY A 18 14.31 -1.41 -2.89
C GLY A 18 13.99 -0.67 -1.60
N GLY A 19 13.78 0.65 -1.69
CA GLY A 19 13.44 1.56 -0.59
C GLY A 19 11.97 1.95 -0.52
N GLY A 20 11.07 1.16 -1.13
CA GLY A 20 9.62 1.31 -1.00
C GLY A 20 9.07 0.72 0.30
N VAL A 21 7.74 0.80 0.51
CA VAL A 21 7.09 0.30 1.72
C VAL A 21 7.43 -1.17 2.02
N ILE A 22 7.52 -2.01 1.01
CA ILE A 22 7.85 -3.43 1.17
C ILE A 22 9.31 -3.59 1.63
N GLY A 23 10.26 -3.01 0.91
CA GLY A 23 11.68 -3.13 1.24
C GLY A 23 12.02 -2.57 2.62
N LEU A 24 11.46 -1.39 2.98
CA LEU A 24 11.66 -0.80 4.31
C LEU A 24 11.03 -1.64 5.43
N SER A 25 9.87 -2.25 5.19
CA SER A 25 9.22 -3.14 6.16
C SER A 25 10.04 -4.42 6.39
N VAL A 26 10.53 -5.03 5.31
CA VAL A 26 11.42 -6.20 5.39
C VAL A 26 12.72 -5.84 6.10
N ALA A 27 13.37 -4.74 5.73
CA ALA A 27 14.63 -4.30 6.35
C ALA A 27 14.47 -4.05 7.85
N ARG A 28 13.42 -3.30 8.24
CA ARG A 28 13.10 -3.06 9.65
C ARG A 28 12.88 -4.37 10.42
N ARG A 29 12.07 -5.27 9.87
CA ARG A 29 11.73 -6.52 10.53
C ARG A 29 12.92 -7.47 10.65
N ALA A 30 13.77 -7.55 9.63
CA ALA A 30 15.00 -8.31 9.66
C ALA A 30 15.98 -7.74 10.71
N ALA A 31 16.16 -6.42 10.76
CA ALA A 31 17.00 -5.78 11.78
C ALA A 31 16.47 -6.00 13.21
N GLN A 32 15.13 -5.95 13.41
CA GLN A 32 14.50 -6.30 14.70
C GLN A 32 14.73 -7.77 15.08
N ALA A 33 14.88 -8.66 14.12
CA ALA A 33 15.22 -10.07 14.35
C ALA A 33 16.72 -10.31 14.58
N GLY A 34 17.53 -9.25 14.56
CA GLY A 34 18.98 -9.32 14.86
C GLY A 34 19.89 -9.50 13.64
N TRP A 35 19.36 -9.39 12.43
CA TRP A 35 20.15 -9.44 11.19
C TRP A 35 20.88 -8.11 10.96
N SER A 36 22.10 -8.18 10.42
CA SER A 36 22.79 -7.03 9.85
C SER A 36 22.20 -6.76 8.47
N VAL A 37 21.63 -5.57 8.25
CA VAL A 37 20.84 -5.26 7.05
C VAL A 37 21.39 -4.07 6.30
N ARG A 38 21.45 -4.20 4.96
CA ARG A 38 21.73 -3.11 4.03
C ARG A 38 20.58 -2.94 3.03
N VAL A 39 20.14 -1.70 2.82
CA VAL A 39 19.10 -1.36 1.84
C VAL A 39 19.72 -0.62 0.66
N HIS A 40 19.59 -1.18 -0.53
CA HIS A 40 19.96 -0.54 -1.79
C HIS A 40 18.75 0.21 -2.38
N ARG A 41 18.85 1.52 -2.55
CA ARG A 41 17.74 2.35 -3.03
C ARG A 41 18.19 3.48 -3.96
N THR A 42 17.29 3.89 -4.88
CA THR A 42 17.56 4.99 -5.83
C THR A 42 17.42 6.37 -5.19
N GLY A 43 16.70 6.50 -4.06
CA GLY A 43 16.29 7.79 -3.52
C GLY A 43 15.17 8.49 -4.32
N GLN A 44 14.73 7.92 -5.45
CA GLN A 44 13.66 8.50 -6.28
C GLN A 44 12.28 8.03 -5.80
N PRO A 45 11.24 8.89 -5.92
CA PRO A 45 9.87 8.53 -5.63
C PRO A 45 9.40 7.37 -6.52
N GLY A 46 8.91 6.27 -5.87
CA GLY A 46 8.31 5.13 -6.55
C GLY A 46 6.82 5.00 -6.24
N ALA A 47 6.23 3.85 -6.57
CA ALA A 47 4.80 3.58 -6.36
C ALA A 47 4.34 3.85 -4.92
N SER A 48 5.14 3.52 -3.92
CA SER A 48 4.80 3.74 -2.51
C SER A 48 4.67 5.22 -2.14
N TRP A 49 5.44 6.10 -2.77
CA TRP A 49 5.36 7.55 -2.51
C TRP A 49 4.10 8.19 -3.11
N VAL A 50 3.58 7.61 -4.21
CA VAL A 50 2.38 8.07 -4.92
C VAL A 50 1.11 7.50 -4.27
N ALA A 51 1.14 6.28 -3.76
CA ALA A 51 -0.02 5.54 -3.26
C ALA A 51 -0.85 6.31 -2.20
N ALA A 52 -2.12 5.96 -2.10
CA ALA A 52 -3.03 6.57 -1.12
C ALA A 52 -2.92 5.98 0.30
N GLY A 53 -2.28 4.81 0.47
CA GLY A 53 -2.07 4.22 1.78
C GLY A 53 -3.32 3.59 2.41
N MET A 54 -4.25 3.09 1.62
CA MET A 54 -5.41 2.34 2.13
C MET A 54 -5.00 0.95 2.61
N LEU A 55 -5.58 0.51 3.74
CA LEU A 55 -5.46 -0.82 4.32
C LEU A 55 -6.86 -1.44 4.34
N ALA A 56 -7.34 -1.81 3.15
CA ALA A 56 -8.76 -1.93 2.85
C ALA A 56 -9.10 -3.30 2.20
N PRO A 57 -8.94 -4.43 2.92
CA PRO A 57 -9.17 -5.76 2.35
C PRO A 57 -10.64 -6.01 1.99
N HIS A 58 -11.60 -5.44 2.74
CA HIS A 58 -13.02 -5.64 2.49
C HIS A 58 -13.55 -4.75 1.36
N SER A 59 -13.33 -3.43 1.45
CA SER A 59 -13.86 -2.49 0.47
C SER A 59 -13.11 -2.52 -0.86
N GLU A 60 -11.97 -3.18 -0.96
CA GLU A 60 -11.25 -3.52 -2.20
C GLU A 60 -11.48 -4.97 -2.65
N GLY A 61 -12.15 -5.78 -1.83
CA GLY A 61 -12.43 -7.18 -2.14
C GLY A 61 -13.44 -7.34 -3.28
N TRP A 62 -13.31 -8.42 -4.03
CA TRP A 62 -14.24 -8.81 -5.07
C TRP A 62 -14.40 -10.34 -5.09
N PRO A 63 -15.60 -10.88 -5.38
CA PRO A 63 -15.78 -12.31 -5.58
C PRO A 63 -14.77 -12.89 -6.58
N GLY A 64 -14.08 -13.97 -6.16
CA GLY A 64 -12.98 -14.58 -6.93
C GLY A 64 -11.57 -14.14 -6.50
N GLU A 65 -11.45 -13.18 -5.59
CA GLU A 65 -10.16 -12.76 -4.99
C GLU A 65 -10.00 -13.24 -3.53
N GLU A 66 -10.58 -14.39 -3.15
CA GLU A 66 -10.62 -14.91 -1.78
C GLU A 66 -9.22 -15.03 -1.15
N ARG A 67 -8.23 -15.44 -1.97
CA ARG A 67 -6.86 -15.56 -1.48
C ARG A 67 -6.25 -14.20 -1.13
N LEU A 68 -6.48 -13.19 -1.96
CA LEU A 68 -6.01 -11.83 -1.70
C LEU A 68 -6.71 -11.24 -0.46
N LEU A 69 -8.02 -11.47 -0.32
CA LEU A 69 -8.77 -11.08 0.87
C LEU A 69 -8.19 -11.71 2.14
N GLN A 70 -7.91 -13.03 2.14
CA GLN A 70 -7.28 -13.70 3.29
C GLN A 70 -5.94 -13.09 3.67
N LEU A 71 -5.03 -12.91 2.70
CA LEU A 71 -3.73 -12.28 2.95
C LEU A 71 -3.89 -10.85 3.50
N GLY A 72 -4.84 -10.11 2.94
CA GLY A 72 -5.18 -8.76 3.40
C GLY A 72 -5.65 -8.73 4.85
N LEU A 73 -6.49 -9.67 5.25
CA LEU A 73 -7.00 -9.78 6.62
C LEU A 73 -5.92 -10.21 7.61
N GLU A 74 -5.08 -11.16 7.23
CA GLU A 74 -3.91 -11.54 8.04
C GLU A 74 -2.99 -10.33 8.27
N SER A 75 -2.71 -9.60 7.21
CA SER A 75 -1.86 -8.42 7.29
C SER A 75 -2.52 -7.27 8.06
N LEU A 76 -3.83 -7.07 7.92
CA LEU A 76 -4.56 -6.04 8.68
C LEU A 76 -4.49 -6.29 10.19
N ARG A 77 -4.52 -7.56 10.64
CA ARG A 77 -4.29 -7.90 12.05
C ARG A 77 -2.90 -7.48 12.52
N LEU A 78 -1.88 -7.67 11.69
CA LEU A 78 -0.51 -7.22 12.02
C LEU A 78 -0.42 -5.69 12.11
N TRP A 79 -1.16 -4.95 11.28
CA TRP A 79 -1.30 -3.50 11.41
C TRP A 79 -1.93 -3.07 12.73
N GLN A 80 -2.94 -3.80 13.20
CA GLN A 80 -3.74 -3.44 14.37
C GLN A 80 -3.14 -3.93 15.69
N GLN A 81 -2.52 -5.09 15.70
CA GLN A 81 -2.14 -5.81 16.92
C GLN A 81 -0.67 -6.26 16.94
N GLY A 82 -0.01 -6.24 15.78
CA GLY A 82 1.32 -6.83 15.60
C GLY A 82 2.49 -5.90 15.91
N GLY A 83 2.26 -4.71 16.47
CA GLY A 83 3.35 -3.77 16.77
C GLY A 83 4.02 -3.16 15.53
N PHE A 84 3.44 -3.33 14.34
CA PHE A 84 4.01 -2.78 13.12
C PHE A 84 4.12 -1.24 13.14
N THR A 85 3.21 -0.58 13.84
CA THR A 85 3.22 0.89 14.01
C THR A 85 4.06 1.37 15.20
N ASP A 86 4.63 0.47 16.00
CA ASP A 86 5.40 0.84 17.18
C ASP A 86 6.65 1.66 16.80
N GLY A 87 6.81 2.79 17.49
CA GLY A 87 7.89 3.72 17.21
C GLY A 87 7.74 4.54 15.92
N LEU A 88 6.59 4.42 15.23
CA LEU A 88 6.21 5.33 14.13
C LEU A 88 5.41 6.52 14.68
N PRO A 89 5.36 7.66 13.96
CA PRO A 89 4.56 8.81 14.37
C PRO A 89 3.06 8.46 14.45
N GLU A 90 2.36 8.90 15.51
CA GLU A 90 0.91 8.67 15.67
C GLU A 90 0.07 9.15 14.47
N ARG A 91 0.51 10.25 13.83
CA ARG A 91 -0.13 10.82 12.63
C ARG A 91 -0.07 9.92 11.39
N VAL A 92 0.61 8.78 11.45
CA VAL A 92 0.66 7.83 10.33
C VAL A 92 -0.74 7.29 10.01
N ILE A 93 -1.56 6.98 11.01
CA ILE A 93 -2.95 6.54 10.80
C ILE A 93 -3.83 7.75 10.53
N THR A 94 -4.46 7.80 9.35
CA THR A 94 -5.29 8.94 8.91
C THR A 94 -6.79 8.64 8.91
N ALA A 95 -7.19 7.37 8.85
CA ALA A 95 -8.58 6.95 8.98
C ALA A 95 -8.65 5.55 9.60
N ARG A 96 -9.78 5.26 10.28
CA ARG A 96 -10.02 3.98 10.97
C ARG A 96 -11.28 3.26 10.51
N GLU A 97 -11.76 3.60 9.33
CA GLU A 97 -12.94 3.03 8.72
C GLU A 97 -12.96 3.37 7.22
N SER A 98 -13.61 2.53 6.41
CA SER A 98 -13.94 2.84 5.03
C SER A 98 -15.46 2.82 4.83
N LEU A 99 -15.96 3.69 3.97
CA LEU A 99 -17.34 3.73 3.48
C LEU A 99 -17.32 3.61 1.96
N ALA A 100 -17.80 2.49 1.45
CA ALA A 100 -18.03 2.28 0.02
C ALA A 100 -19.44 2.76 -0.31
N VAL A 101 -19.58 3.63 -1.32
CA VAL A 101 -20.86 4.25 -1.70
C VAL A 101 -21.17 4.05 -3.18
N ALA A 102 -22.45 4.09 -3.51
CA ALA A 102 -22.97 4.00 -4.86
C ALA A 102 -23.51 5.36 -5.33
N VAL A 103 -23.21 5.71 -6.57
CA VAL A 103 -23.65 6.95 -7.21
C VAL A 103 -24.98 6.73 -7.95
N ASP A 104 -25.18 5.57 -8.55
CA ASP A 104 -26.37 5.19 -9.28
C ASP A 104 -26.85 3.77 -8.95
N GLN A 105 -27.94 3.32 -9.60
CA GLN A 105 -28.55 2.01 -9.33
C GLN A 105 -27.67 0.82 -9.78
N ALA A 106 -26.85 0.99 -10.80
CA ALA A 106 -25.92 -0.06 -11.23
C ALA A 106 -24.80 -0.23 -10.19
N ASP A 107 -24.29 0.87 -9.68
CA ASP A 107 -23.30 0.88 -8.60
C ASP A 107 -23.87 0.26 -7.31
N VAL A 108 -25.17 0.50 -6.99
CA VAL A 108 -25.83 -0.14 -5.83
C VAL A 108 -25.83 -1.66 -5.96
N ALA A 109 -26.12 -2.19 -7.15
CA ALA A 109 -26.12 -3.64 -7.39
C ALA A 109 -24.71 -4.25 -7.20
N ASP A 110 -23.70 -3.58 -7.69
CA ASP A 110 -22.29 -3.98 -7.49
C ASP A 110 -21.91 -3.97 -6.02
N LEU A 111 -22.29 -2.92 -5.27
CA LEU A 111 -22.04 -2.84 -3.82
C LEU A 111 -22.74 -3.96 -3.05
N HIS A 112 -23.99 -4.30 -3.39
CA HIS A 112 -24.68 -5.44 -2.80
C HIS A 112 -23.93 -6.74 -3.06
N THR A 113 -23.48 -6.98 -4.28
CA THR A 113 -22.71 -8.18 -4.63
C THR A 113 -21.49 -8.33 -3.73
N VAL A 114 -20.75 -7.25 -3.49
CA VAL A 114 -19.57 -7.28 -2.59
C VAL A 114 -19.97 -7.44 -1.12
N ALA A 115 -20.96 -6.68 -0.65
CA ALA A 115 -21.38 -6.73 0.74
C ALA A 115 -21.98 -8.09 1.12
N ASP A 116 -22.79 -8.69 0.24
CA ASP A 116 -23.38 -10.01 0.44
C ASP A 116 -22.31 -11.12 0.41
N TRP A 117 -21.36 -11.02 -0.52
CA TRP A 117 -20.22 -11.94 -0.59
C TRP A 117 -19.36 -11.89 0.69
N LEU A 118 -19.04 -10.69 1.19
CA LEU A 118 -18.30 -10.52 2.44
C LEU A 118 -19.10 -11.02 3.65
N SER A 119 -20.38 -10.69 3.74
CA SER A 119 -21.26 -11.10 4.83
C SER A 119 -21.44 -12.62 4.88
N ALA A 120 -21.57 -13.28 3.73
CA ALA A 120 -21.68 -14.74 3.63
C ALA A 120 -20.41 -15.46 4.17
N GLN A 121 -19.26 -14.78 4.16
CA GLN A 121 -18.00 -15.28 4.72
C GLN A 121 -17.78 -14.82 6.18
N GLY A 122 -18.75 -14.14 6.79
CA GLY A 122 -18.68 -13.68 8.18
C GLY A 122 -17.82 -12.43 8.41
N HIS A 123 -17.53 -11.67 7.34
CA HIS A 123 -16.76 -10.42 7.48
C HIS A 123 -17.63 -9.27 8.00
N PRO A 124 -17.07 -8.38 8.84
CA PRO A 124 -17.82 -7.31 9.49
C PRO A 124 -18.04 -6.13 8.53
N VAL A 125 -19.04 -6.22 7.66
CA VAL A 125 -19.52 -5.12 6.85
C VAL A 125 -20.93 -4.69 7.28
N ILE A 126 -21.21 -3.39 7.23
CA ILE A 126 -22.46 -2.82 7.71
C ILE A 126 -23.09 -2.07 6.56
N TRP A 127 -24.25 -2.56 6.07
CA TRP A 127 -25.00 -1.87 5.02
C TRP A 127 -25.63 -0.59 5.55
N GLU A 128 -25.52 0.49 4.76
CA GLU A 128 -26.07 1.81 5.04
C GLU A 128 -27.11 2.20 3.98
N SER A 129 -28.34 2.42 4.42
CA SER A 129 -29.42 2.94 3.56
C SER A 129 -29.50 4.46 3.55
N ALA A 130 -28.72 5.10 4.42
CA ALA A 130 -28.60 6.56 4.57
C ALA A 130 -27.13 6.93 4.74
N ALA A 131 -26.29 6.65 3.73
CA ALA A 131 -24.83 6.86 3.77
C ALA A 131 -24.44 8.29 4.20
N ARG A 132 -25.30 9.30 3.94
CA ARG A 132 -25.08 10.68 4.35
C ARG A 132 -25.23 10.92 5.85
N ASP A 133 -25.90 10.05 6.58
CA ASP A 133 -25.94 10.14 8.05
C ASP A 133 -24.59 9.74 8.64
N VAL A 134 -23.85 8.87 7.93
CA VAL A 134 -22.49 8.44 8.26
C VAL A 134 -21.45 9.46 7.80
N GLU A 135 -21.60 9.98 6.58
CA GLU A 135 -20.70 10.99 5.98
C GLU A 135 -21.53 12.11 5.34
N PRO A 136 -21.82 13.20 6.10
CA PRO A 136 -22.71 14.27 5.65
C PRO A 136 -22.22 15.03 4.41
N MET A 137 -20.92 14.93 4.10
CA MET A 137 -20.29 15.62 2.97
C MET A 137 -20.56 14.98 1.61
N LEU A 138 -21.12 13.78 1.59
CA LEU A 138 -21.49 13.10 0.36
C LEU A 138 -22.57 13.88 -0.41
N ALA A 139 -22.54 13.76 -1.75
CA ALA A 139 -23.55 14.36 -2.61
C ALA A 139 -24.97 13.91 -2.23
N GLN A 140 -25.97 14.79 -2.42
CA GLN A 140 -27.35 14.54 -2.00
C GLN A 140 -27.96 13.28 -2.61
N GLY A 141 -27.54 12.88 -3.82
CA GLY A 141 -28.00 11.68 -4.49
C GLY A 141 -27.48 10.36 -3.93
N ILE A 142 -26.38 10.41 -3.17
CA ILE A 142 -25.75 9.20 -2.61
C ILE A 142 -26.50 8.79 -1.33
N ARG A 143 -27.18 7.65 -1.41
CA ARG A 143 -27.99 7.09 -0.31
C ARG A 143 -27.42 5.80 0.24
N HIS A 144 -26.93 4.94 -0.63
CA HIS A 144 -26.55 3.57 -0.29
C HIS A 144 -25.04 3.42 -0.21
N GLY A 145 -24.60 2.55 0.70
CA GLY A 145 -23.22 2.19 0.87
C GLY A 145 -23.06 1.03 1.84
N PHE A 146 -21.82 0.60 2.06
CA PHE A 146 -21.50 -0.23 3.22
C PHE A 146 -20.25 0.30 3.92
N ARG A 147 -20.25 0.17 5.24
CA ARG A 147 -19.06 0.44 6.05
C ARG A 147 -18.23 -0.82 6.25
N ALA A 148 -16.91 -0.64 6.23
CA ALA A 148 -15.91 -1.63 6.64
C ALA A 148 -15.20 -1.09 7.89
N PRO A 149 -15.72 -1.35 9.11
CA PRO A 149 -15.32 -0.66 10.34
C PRO A 149 -13.93 -1.04 10.86
N THR A 150 -13.33 -2.11 10.32
CA THR A 150 -12.00 -2.57 10.73
C THR A 150 -10.89 -2.06 9.82
N GLU A 151 -11.21 -1.42 8.71
CA GLU A 151 -10.23 -0.90 7.77
C GLU A 151 -9.52 0.34 8.30
N LEU A 152 -8.33 0.58 7.77
CA LEU A 152 -7.49 1.70 8.13
C LEU A 152 -7.01 2.43 6.87
N ALA A 153 -6.52 3.65 7.05
CA ALA A 153 -5.67 4.31 6.06
C ALA A 153 -4.47 4.95 6.76
N VAL A 154 -3.37 5.02 6.02
CA VAL A 154 -2.13 5.62 6.50
C VAL A 154 -1.71 6.78 5.61
N ASP A 155 -1.05 7.77 6.19
CA ASP A 155 -0.25 8.69 5.39
C ASP A 155 0.96 7.95 4.86
N ASN A 156 0.92 7.66 3.57
CA ASN A 156 1.94 6.86 2.89
C ASN A 156 3.34 7.48 3.00
N ARG A 157 3.46 8.81 2.91
CA ARG A 157 4.74 9.52 2.98
C ARG A 157 5.27 9.54 4.41
N ALA A 158 4.43 9.91 5.37
CA ALA A 158 4.80 9.87 6.79
C ALA A 158 5.19 8.45 7.25
N LEU A 159 4.53 7.42 6.70
CA LEU A 159 4.90 6.03 6.98
C LEU A 159 6.27 5.68 6.40
N LEU A 160 6.55 6.04 5.14
CA LEU A 160 7.84 5.78 4.51
C LEU A 160 8.98 6.46 5.29
N ASP A 161 8.81 7.72 5.66
CA ASP A 161 9.78 8.47 6.47
C ASP A 161 9.97 7.82 7.85
N GLY A 162 8.86 7.42 8.49
CA GLY A 162 8.89 6.74 9.78
C GLY A 162 9.59 5.38 9.73
N LEU A 163 9.35 4.59 8.68
CA LEU A 163 10.03 3.31 8.47
C LEU A 163 11.53 3.51 8.20
N ALA A 164 11.90 4.48 7.37
CA ALA A 164 13.31 4.79 7.12
C ALA A 164 14.03 5.20 8.41
N ALA A 165 13.44 6.11 9.19
CA ALA A 165 13.99 6.53 10.47
C ALA A 165 14.06 5.35 11.49
N ALA A 166 13.10 4.43 11.45
CA ALA A 166 13.16 3.22 12.29
C ALA A 166 14.29 2.28 11.85
N CYS A 167 14.52 2.12 10.55
CA CYS A 167 15.65 1.38 10.02
C CYS A 167 16.98 1.99 10.46
N GLU A 168 17.12 3.32 10.41
CA GLU A 168 18.33 4.03 10.88
C GLU A 168 18.60 3.77 12.37
N ARG A 169 17.57 3.86 13.22
CA ARG A 169 17.70 3.57 14.67
C ARG A 169 18.12 2.12 14.94
N LEU A 170 17.78 1.19 14.05
CA LEU A 170 18.15 -0.22 14.14
C LEU A 170 19.51 -0.53 13.49
N GLY A 171 20.25 0.49 13.00
CA GLY A 171 21.57 0.32 12.40
C GLY A 171 21.55 -0.22 10.96
N VAL A 172 20.41 -0.15 10.26
CA VAL A 172 20.32 -0.51 8.85
C VAL A 172 21.21 0.42 8.02
N GLN A 173 22.04 -0.16 7.18
CA GLN A 173 22.93 0.57 6.28
C GLN A 173 22.20 0.95 4.97
N TRP A 174 22.63 2.05 4.35
CA TRP A 174 22.07 2.54 3.08
C TRP A 174 23.13 2.49 1.99
N ASP A 175 22.73 2.07 0.79
CA ASP A 175 23.65 1.98 -0.33
C ASP A 175 22.97 2.36 -1.66
N ALA A 176 23.79 2.59 -2.68
CA ALA A 176 23.35 2.89 -4.03
C ALA A 176 22.55 1.74 -4.65
N PRO A 177 21.68 2.02 -5.65
CA PRO A 177 20.91 1.00 -6.35
C PRO A 177 21.82 -0.03 -7.02
N VAL A 178 21.31 -1.25 -7.14
CA VAL A 178 22.00 -2.39 -7.71
C VAL A 178 21.47 -2.66 -9.12
N ALA A 179 22.37 -2.88 -10.07
CA ALA A 179 22.04 -3.29 -11.43
C ALA A 179 22.20 -4.81 -11.66
N ASP A 180 23.01 -5.48 -10.83
CA ASP A 180 23.30 -6.90 -10.92
C ASP A 180 23.43 -7.53 -9.53
N LEU A 181 22.71 -8.63 -9.27
CA LEU A 181 22.73 -9.35 -8.01
C LEU A 181 24.09 -9.97 -7.69
N GLY A 182 24.92 -10.26 -8.69
CA GLY A 182 26.26 -10.78 -8.51
C GLY A 182 27.22 -9.82 -7.83
N SER A 183 26.94 -8.51 -7.91
CA SER A 183 27.75 -7.46 -7.25
C SER A 183 27.42 -7.28 -5.76
N VAL A 184 26.31 -7.85 -5.27
CA VAL A 184 25.85 -7.66 -3.89
C VAL A 184 26.59 -8.62 -2.95
N GLN A 185 27.25 -8.06 -1.95
CA GLN A 185 27.95 -8.83 -0.91
C GLN A 185 27.02 -8.97 0.31
N ALA A 186 26.31 -10.09 0.41
CA ALA A 186 25.45 -10.46 1.53
C ALA A 186 25.18 -11.96 1.52
N ASP A 187 24.83 -12.56 2.64
CA ASP A 187 24.45 -13.98 2.74
C ASP A 187 23.09 -14.24 2.10
N ALA A 188 22.14 -13.31 2.25
CA ALA A 188 20.86 -13.33 1.60
C ALA A 188 20.53 -12.01 0.90
N VAL A 189 19.80 -12.08 -0.21
CA VAL A 189 19.36 -10.92 -0.99
C VAL A 189 17.85 -10.95 -1.15
N VAL A 190 17.17 -9.85 -0.82
CA VAL A 190 15.72 -9.71 -0.97
C VAL A 190 15.43 -8.70 -2.09
N ILE A 191 14.82 -9.14 -3.17
CA ILE A 191 14.39 -8.29 -4.29
C ILE A 191 13.04 -7.65 -3.92
N ALA A 192 13.03 -6.36 -3.62
CA ALA A 192 11.85 -5.58 -3.20
C ALA A 192 11.70 -4.26 -3.97
N ASN A 193 12.27 -4.19 -5.19
CA ASN A 193 12.33 -2.99 -6.02
C ASN A 193 11.11 -2.81 -6.95
N GLY A 194 9.99 -3.46 -6.63
CA GLY A 194 8.69 -3.23 -7.26
C GLY A 194 8.69 -3.58 -8.74
N ILE A 195 8.42 -2.57 -9.60
CA ILE A 195 8.31 -2.77 -11.06
C ILE A 195 9.65 -3.12 -11.72
N ASP A 196 10.75 -2.88 -11.04
CA ASP A 196 12.09 -3.18 -11.55
C ASP A 196 12.59 -4.58 -11.13
N ALA A 197 11.79 -5.37 -10.40
CA ALA A 197 12.17 -6.72 -10.02
C ALA A 197 12.54 -7.63 -11.22
N PRO A 198 11.82 -7.58 -12.37
CA PRO A 198 12.19 -8.38 -13.54
C PRO A 198 13.54 -8.02 -14.18
N THR A 199 14.11 -6.84 -13.89
CA THR A 199 15.45 -6.49 -14.38
C THR A 199 16.55 -7.22 -13.63
N LEU A 200 16.31 -7.56 -12.36
CA LEU A 200 17.24 -8.29 -11.52
C LEU A 200 17.02 -9.80 -11.58
N TRP A 201 15.78 -10.21 -11.82
CA TRP A 201 15.40 -11.63 -11.96
C TRP A 201 14.48 -11.80 -13.16
N PRO A 202 15.03 -12.10 -14.35
CA PRO A 202 14.25 -12.27 -15.57
C PRO A 202 13.21 -13.40 -15.45
N GLY A 203 12.04 -13.17 -16.04
CA GLY A 203 10.92 -14.14 -16.02
C GLY A 203 9.90 -13.92 -14.91
N LEU A 204 10.12 -12.98 -13.99
CA LEU A 204 9.06 -12.59 -13.04
C LEU A 204 7.88 -11.96 -13.79
N PRO A 205 6.63 -12.45 -13.58
CA PRO A 205 5.45 -11.98 -14.30
C PRO A 205 4.92 -10.66 -13.72
N ILE A 206 5.77 -9.63 -13.65
CA ILE A 206 5.41 -8.31 -13.10
C ILE A 206 5.32 -7.30 -14.24
N ARG A 207 4.17 -6.63 -14.35
CA ARG A 207 3.91 -5.58 -15.34
C ARG A 207 3.54 -4.24 -14.68
N PRO A 208 3.88 -3.10 -15.32
CA PRO A 208 3.51 -1.79 -14.81
C PRO A 208 2.06 -1.48 -15.12
N VAL A 209 1.31 -1.03 -14.12
CA VAL A 209 0.00 -0.40 -14.28
C VAL A 209 0.06 1.00 -13.68
N LYS A 210 -0.03 2.00 -14.53
CA LYS A 210 0.00 3.40 -14.14
C LYS A 210 -1.24 3.79 -13.36
N GLY A 211 -1.05 4.50 -12.26
CA GLY A 211 -2.12 5.13 -11.50
C GLY A 211 -1.80 6.58 -11.23
N GLU A 212 -2.68 7.46 -11.67
CA GLU A 212 -2.63 8.89 -11.38
C GLU A 212 -3.39 9.18 -10.11
N VAL A 213 -2.85 10.09 -9.30
CA VAL A 213 -3.38 10.46 -7.98
C VAL A 213 -3.29 11.97 -7.84
N LEU A 214 -4.35 12.57 -7.27
CA LEU A 214 -4.39 13.99 -6.94
C LEU A 214 -4.27 14.16 -5.44
N ARG A 215 -3.62 15.26 -5.01
CA ARG A 215 -3.66 15.73 -3.62
C ARG A 215 -4.38 17.06 -3.59
N LEU A 216 -5.51 17.07 -2.91
CA LEU A 216 -6.31 18.26 -2.67
C LEU A 216 -6.02 18.76 -1.27
N ARG A 217 -5.69 20.07 -1.14
CA ARG A 217 -5.42 20.69 0.15
C ARG A 217 -6.67 21.45 0.61
N TRP A 218 -7.05 21.22 1.86
CA TRP A 218 -8.10 21.99 2.50
C TRP A 218 -7.73 23.46 2.66
N ARG A 219 -8.69 24.36 2.46
CA ARG A 219 -8.50 25.79 2.65
C ARG A 219 -9.48 26.29 3.73
N LYS A 220 -9.07 27.30 4.46
CA LYS A 220 -9.93 27.95 5.45
C LYS A 220 -11.23 28.45 4.80
N GLY A 221 -12.37 28.09 5.37
CA GLY A 221 -13.70 28.43 4.87
C GLY A 221 -14.34 27.37 3.98
N CYS A 222 -13.61 26.38 3.52
CA CYS A 222 -14.18 25.21 2.85
C CYS A 222 -14.84 24.28 3.88
N MET A 223 -15.72 23.40 3.38
CA MET A 223 -16.33 22.34 4.18
C MET A 223 -15.23 21.42 4.76
N PRO A 224 -15.47 20.76 5.92
CA PRO A 224 -14.46 19.95 6.58
C PRO A 224 -14.04 18.72 5.77
N LEU A 225 -12.90 18.15 6.15
CA LEU A 225 -12.37 16.91 5.58
C LEU A 225 -13.27 15.70 5.89
N PRO A 226 -13.35 14.69 5.00
CA PRO A 226 -13.96 13.41 5.36
C PRO A 226 -13.23 12.78 6.53
N GLN A 227 -13.98 12.07 7.39
CA GLN A 227 -13.40 11.43 8.58
C GLN A 227 -12.94 9.98 8.31
N ARG A 228 -13.32 9.43 7.18
CA ARG A 228 -13.06 8.06 6.76
C ARG A 228 -12.65 7.98 5.31
N VAL A 229 -12.13 6.84 4.90
CA VAL A 229 -11.92 6.57 3.48
C VAL A 229 -13.29 6.46 2.80
N ILE A 230 -13.50 7.24 1.75
CA ILE A 230 -14.68 7.08 0.88
C ILE A 230 -14.23 6.36 -0.39
N ARG A 231 -14.93 5.31 -0.74
CA ARG A 231 -14.76 4.60 -2.00
C ARG A 231 -16.05 4.68 -2.79
N ALA A 232 -15.94 4.92 -4.08
CA ALA A 232 -17.10 4.94 -4.95
C ALA A 232 -16.75 4.34 -6.31
N ARG A 233 -17.80 3.94 -7.02
CA ARG A 233 -17.76 3.70 -8.45
C ARG A 233 -18.61 4.79 -9.11
N VAL A 234 -18.03 5.52 -10.06
CA VAL A 234 -18.68 6.60 -10.77
C VAL A 234 -18.67 6.26 -12.26
N HIS A 235 -19.81 5.95 -12.83
CA HIS A 235 -19.93 5.51 -14.25
C HIS A 235 -18.94 4.37 -14.60
N GLY A 236 -18.83 3.38 -13.71
CA GLY A 236 -17.92 2.24 -13.86
C GLY A 236 -16.46 2.51 -13.49
N ARG A 237 -16.03 3.75 -13.23
CA ARG A 237 -14.68 4.08 -12.76
C ARG A 237 -14.62 4.00 -11.24
N GLN A 238 -13.61 3.36 -10.72
CA GLN A 238 -13.35 3.35 -9.28
C GLN A 238 -12.62 4.62 -8.83
N VAL A 239 -13.16 5.28 -7.83
CA VAL A 239 -12.55 6.43 -7.18
C VAL A 239 -12.48 6.21 -5.66
N TYR A 240 -11.45 6.75 -5.04
CA TYR A 240 -11.33 6.83 -3.59
C TYR A 240 -10.93 8.23 -3.13
N LEU A 241 -11.41 8.60 -1.95
CA LEU A 241 -11.08 9.83 -1.25
C LEU A 241 -10.46 9.43 0.09
N VAL A 242 -9.17 9.64 0.25
CA VAL A 242 -8.45 9.24 1.48
C VAL A 242 -8.03 10.47 2.25
N PRO A 243 -8.57 10.67 3.49
CA PRO A 243 -8.27 11.86 4.28
C PRO A 243 -6.79 11.95 4.67
N ARG A 244 -6.31 13.17 4.77
CA ARG A 244 -5.01 13.57 5.30
C ARG A 244 -5.22 14.64 6.36
N ALA A 245 -4.20 14.95 7.13
CA ALA A 245 -4.25 16.00 8.14
C ALA A 245 -4.60 17.39 7.55
N ASP A 246 -4.22 17.63 6.30
CA ASP A 246 -4.35 18.91 5.60
C ASP A 246 -5.16 18.84 4.29
N GLY A 247 -5.77 17.70 3.97
CA GLY A 247 -6.48 17.56 2.70
C GLY A 247 -7.01 16.16 2.41
N VAL A 248 -7.13 15.86 1.14
CA VAL A 248 -7.65 14.56 0.63
C VAL A 248 -6.77 14.07 -0.51
N VAL A 249 -6.46 12.78 -0.51
CA VAL A 249 -5.88 12.10 -1.67
C VAL A 249 -7.01 11.49 -2.49
N VAL A 250 -7.08 11.85 -3.77
CA VAL A 250 -8.03 11.34 -4.75
C VAL A 250 -7.33 10.39 -5.71
N GLY A 251 -7.85 9.24 -5.94
CA GLY A 251 -7.31 8.28 -6.90
C GLY A 251 -8.32 7.19 -7.28
N ALA A 252 -7.94 6.34 -8.18
CA ALA A 252 -6.82 6.49 -9.06
C ALA A 252 -7.17 5.96 -10.45
N THR A 253 -6.54 6.55 -11.45
CA THR A 253 -6.62 5.98 -12.80
C THR A 253 -5.93 4.62 -12.87
N GLN A 254 -6.23 3.87 -13.94
CA GLN A 254 -5.61 2.58 -14.20
C GLN A 254 -5.34 2.44 -15.68
N TYR A 255 -4.05 2.61 -16.07
CA TYR A 255 -3.62 2.56 -17.45
C TYR A 255 -2.44 1.62 -17.65
N GLU A 256 -2.47 0.89 -18.74
CA GLU A 256 -1.35 0.04 -19.17
C GLU A 256 -0.52 0.77 -20.25
N HIS A 257 0.14 1.85 -19.87
CA HIS A 257 0.95 2.72 -20.74
C HIS A 257 2.46 2.50 -20.57
N GLY A 258 2.87 1.26 -20.33
CA GLY A 258 4.28 0.94 -20.12
C GLY A 258 4.85 1.64 -18.88
N ARG A 259 6.00 2.28 -19.02
CA ARG A 259 6.71 2.95 -17.91
C ARG A 259 6.48 4.48 -17.83
N ASP A 260 5.51 5.01 -18.59
CA ASP A 260 5.17 6.43 -18.50
C ASP A 260 4.57 6.77 -17.11
N THR A 261 5.08 7.81 -16.47
CA THR A 261 4.62 8.35 -15.19
C THR A 261 4.13 9.79 -15.27
N ALA A 262 3.99 10.35 -16.48
CA ALA A 262 3.43 11.69 -16.63
C ALA A 262 1.90 11.64 -16.43
N PRO A 263 1.31 12.45 -15.51
CA PRO A 263 -0.14 12.58 -15.41
C PRO A 263 -0.74 13.11 -16.70
N THR A 264 -1.90 12.56 -17.08
CA THR A 264 -2.60 12.99 -18.30
C THR A 264 -3.71 14.00 -17.98
N VAL A 265 -3.99 14.92 -18.92
CA VAL A 265 -5.09 15.88 -18.78
C VAL A 265 -6.43 15.18 -18.57
N SER A 266 -6.68 14.08 -19.30
CA SER A 266 -7.92 13.31 -19.16
C SER A 266 -8.02 12.63 -17.79
N GLY A 267 -6.93 12.01 -17.30
CA GLY A 267 -6.94 11.35 -16.01
C GLY A 267 -7.16 12.33 -14.87
N VAL A 268 -6.52 13.49 -14.90
CA VAL A 268 -6.73 14.58 -13.92
C VAL A 268 -8.19 15.06 -13.94
N ARG A 269 -8.73 15.36 -15.14
CA ARG A 269 -10.13 15.79 -15.29
C ARG A 269 -11.09 14.75 -14.74
N ASP A 270 -10.95 13.49 -15.14
CA ASP A 270 -11.85 12.41 -14.75
C ASP A 270 -11.82 12.18 -13.22
N LEU A 271 -10.63 12.24 -12.60
CA LEU A 271 -10.51 12.13 -11.14
C LEU A 271 -11.14 13.31 -10.40
N LEU A 272 -11.02 14.54 -10.92
CA LEU A 272 -11.67 15.72 -10.32
C LEU A 272 -13.19 15.63 -10.47
N ASP A 273 -13.69 15.26 -11.63
CA ASP A 273 -15.12 15.12 -11.89
C ASP A 273 -15.74 14.02 -11.01
N ASP A 274 -15.08 12.85 -10.92
CA ASP A 274 -15.53 11.74 -10.08
C ASP A 274 -15.52 12.12 -8.59
N ALA A 275 -14.44 12.78 -8.10
CA ALA A 275 -14.34 13.23 -6.73
C ALA A 275 -15.44 14.24 -6.38
N CYS A 276 -15.71 15.22 -7.23
CA CYS A 276 -16.76 16.21 -7.04
C CYS A 276 -18.18 15.62 -7.19
N THR A 277 -18.34 14.57 -7.99
CA THR A 277 -19.60 13.81 -8.07
C THR A 277 -19.89 13.12 -6.74
N VAL A 278 -18.88 12.55 -6.08
CA VAL A 278 -19.02 11.89 -4.78
C VAL A 278 -19.13 12.91 -3.64
N MET A 279 -18.30 13.94 -3.66
CA MET A 279 -18.18 14.95 -2.62
C MET A 279 -18.04 16.34 -3.24
N PRO A 280 -19.16 17.04 -3.53
CA PRO A 280 -19.14 18.32 -4.28
C PRO A 280 -18.26 19.40 -3.63
N ALA A 281 -18.14 19.38 -2.31
CA ALA A 281 -17.34 20.36 -1.57
C ALA A 281 -15.84 20.31 -1.89
N LEU A 282 -15.33 19.22 -2.47
CA LEU A 282 -13.93 19.11 -2.89
C LEU A 282 -13.57 20.09 -4.01
N GLY A 283 -14.57 20.56 -4.79
CA GLY A 283 -14.37 21.60 -5.80
C GLY A 283 -13.83 22.92 -5.26
N GLU A 284 -13.98 23.16 -3.94
CA GLU A 284 -13.45 24.36 -3.28
C GLU A 284 -12.05 24.19 -2.70
N TYR A 285 -11.49 22.97 -2.75
CA TYR A 285 -10.13 22.70 -2.25
C TYR A 285 -9.08 23.14 -3.29
N GLU A 286 -7.85 23.30 -2.83
CA GLU A 286 -6.71 23.58 -3.71
C GLU A 286 -6.22 22.28 -4.36
N LEU A 287 -6.04 22.26 -5.68
CA LEU A 287 -5.28 21.19 -6.34
C LEU A 287 -3.79 21.42 -6.06
N ALA A 288 -3.26 20.75 -5.04
CA ALA A 288 -1.90 20.94 -4.57
C ALA A 288 -0.89 20.11 -5.34
N GLU A 289 -1.28 18.93 -5.81
CA GLU A 289 -0.37 18.02 -6.50
C GLU A 289 -1.12 17.07 -7.43
N CYS A 290 -0.46 16.73 -8.55
CA CYS A 290 -0.89 15.71 -9.50
C CYS A 290 0.32 14.84 -9.82
N VAL A 291 0.24 13.54 -9.50
CA VAL A 291 1.35 12.60 -9.66
C VAL A 291 0.86 11.26 -10.17
N ALA A 292 1.77 10.49 -10.78
CA ALA A 292 1.49 9.13 -11.19
C ALA A 292 2.58 8.17 -10.73
N GLY A 293 2.19 6.92 -10.49
CA GLY A 293 3.09 5.84 -10.12
C GLY A 293 2.76 4.55 -10.86
N LEU A 294 3.71 3.63 -10.88
CA LEU A 294 3.57 2.34 -11.56
C LEU A 294 3.34 1.24 -10.52
N ARG A 295 2.14 0.70 -10.47
CA ARG A 295 1.83 -0.48 -9.65
C ARG A 295 2.51 -1.70 -10.25
N PRO A 296 3.29 -2.47 -9.47
CA PRO A 296 3.87 -3.73 -9.92
C PRO A 296 2.80 -4.83 -9.85
N MET A 297 2.09 -5.05 -10.96
CA MET A 297 0.97 -6.00 -11.02
C MET A 297 1.45 -7.37 -11.48
N THR A 298 0.94 -8.42 -10.84
CA THR A 298 0.99 -9.82 -11.26
C THR A 298 -0.28 -10.20 -12.03
N PRO A 299 -0.31 -11.30 -12.78
CA PRO A 299 -1.51 -11.72 -13.54
C PRO A 299 -2.72 -12.05 -12.67
N ASP A 300 -2.50 -12.54 -11.45
CA ASP A 300 -3.50 -13.01 -10.49
C ASP A 300 -3.74 -12.06 -9.31
N ASN A 301 -3.13 -10.87 -9.35
CA ASN A 301 -3.14 -9.87 -8.27
C ASN A 301 -2.48 -10.33 -6.94
N LEU A 302 -1.87 -11.51 -6.88
CA LEU A 302 -1.17 -11.99 -5.69
C LEU A 302 0.29 -11.54 -5.70
N PRO A 303 0.86 -11.18 -4.53
CA PRO A 303 2.27 -10.83 -4.45
C PRO A 303 3.16 -12.06 -4.66
N LEU A 304 4.33 -11.83 -5.20
CA LEU A 304 5.41 -12.81 -5.24
C LEU A 304 6.24 -12.64 -3.97
N VAL A 305 6.12 -13.59 -3.04
CA VAL A 305 6.81 -13.55 -1.73
C VAL A 305 7.35 -14.93 -1.43
N GLY A 306 8.66 -15.02 -1.18
CA GLY A 306 9.34 -16.27 -0.86
C GLY A 306 10.70 -16.41 -1.52
N ARG A 307 11.23 -17.62 -1.54
CA ARG A 307 12.57 -17.94 -2.00
C ARG A 307 12.60 -18.23 -3.51
N LEU A 308 13.56 -17.63 -4.21
CA LEU A 308 13.82 -17.90 -5.64
C LEU A 308 14.95 -18.92 -5.82
N ASP A 309 16.01 -18.81 -5.00
CA ASP A 309 17.13 -19.77 -4.95
C ASP A 309 17.72 -19.85 -3.53
N ALA A 310 18.89 -20.50 -3.38
CA ALA A 310 19.52 -20.68 -2.08
C ALA A 310 19.84 -19.36 -1.35
N ARG A 311 20.06 -18.25 -2.09
CA ARG A 311 20.50 -16.95 -1.57
C ARG A 311 19.45 -15.86 -1.76
N THR A 312 18.59 -15.99 -2.77
CA THR A 312 17.73 -14.88 -3.24
C THR A 312 16.27 -15.11 -2.86
N LEU A 313 15.65 -14.09 -2.28
CA LEU A 313 14.23 -14.03 -1.98
C LEU A 313 13.55 -12.93 -2.82
N ILE A 314 12.26 -13.05 -3.03
CA ILE A 314 11.42 -12.08 -3.73
C ILE A 314 10.34 -11.53 -2.80
N ALA A 315 10.13 -10.24 -2.82
CA ALA A 315 9.05 -9.51 -2.15
C ALA A 315 8.53 -8.40 -3.08
N ALA A 316 7.83 -8.77 -4.15
CA ALA A 316 7.39 -7.84 -5.19
C ALA A 316 6.01 -8.22 -5.77
N GLY A 317 5.50 -7.46 -6.72
CA GLY A 317 4.23 -7.79 -7.39
C GLY A 317 2.97 -7.51 -6.56
N HIS A 318 3.04 -6.66 -5.52
CA HIS A 318 1.94 -6.39 -4.59
C HIS A 318 0.77 -5.58 -5.18
N GLY A 319 0.91 -5.07 -6.38
CA GLY A 319 -0.15 -4.32 -7.06
C GLY A 319 -0.70 -3.15 -6.25
N ARG A 320 -2.02 -3.13 -6.05
CA ARG A 320 -2.71 -2.14 -5.22
C ARG A 320 -2.53 -2.35 -3.71
N SER A 321 -2.20 -3.56 -3.29
CA SER A 321 -2.22 -3.99 -1.88
C SER A 321 -0.88 -3.82 -1.14
N GLY A 322 0.10 -3.09 -1.72
CA GLY A 322 1.45 -3.00 -1.16
C GLY A 322 1.52 -2.48 0.27
N PHE A 323 0.76 -1.44 0.60
CA PHE A 323 0.68 -0.94 1.99
C PHE A 323 0.00 -1.95 2.91
N LEU A 324 -1.14 -2.46 2.50
CA LEU A 324 -1.88 -3.47 3.27
C LEU A 324 -1.00 -4.67 3.61
N LEU A 325 -0.29 -5.22 2.62
CA LEU A 325 0.47 -6.45 2.76
C LEU A 325 1.90 -6.27 3.31
N ALA A 326 2.34 -5.05 3.58
CA ALA A 326 3.71 -4.78 4.00
C ALA A 326 4.13 -5.53 5.28
N PRO A 327 3.36 -5.55 6.39
CA PRO A 327 3.76 -6.30 7.57
C PRO A 327 3.73 -7.82 7.35
N TRP A 328 2.72 -8.35 6.67
CA TRP A 328 2.66 -9.77 6.34
C TRP A 328 3.86 -10.20 5.49
N THR A 329 4.19 -9.44 4.45
CA THR A 329 5.35 -9.69 3.59
C THR A 329 6.65 -9.70 4.39
N ALA A 330 6.82 -8.75 5.31
CA ALA A 330 8.00 -8.67 6.15
C ALA A 330 8.15 -9.90 7.05
N GLU A 331 7.06 -10.39 7.66
CA GLU A 331 7.08 -11.62 8.47
C GLU A 331 7.41 -12.85 7.60
N GLN A 332 6.80 -12.98 6.41
CA GLN A 332 7.07 -14.11 5.52
C GLN A 332 8.56 -14.13 5.10
N ILE A 333 9.10 -13.01 4.65
CA ILE A 333 10.52 -12.94 4.23
C ILE A 333 11.46 -13.26 5.40
N VAL A 334 11.22 -12.70 6.57
CA VAL A 334 12.10 -12.94 7.72
C VAL A 334 12.01 -14.38 8.23
N SER A 335 10.85 -15.03 8.12
CA SER A 335 10.73 -16.46 8.44
C SER A 335 11.53 -17.39 7.49
N GLU A 336 11.79 -16.93 6.27
CA GLU A 336 12.62 -17.64 5.28
C GLU A 336 14.14 -17.39 5.45
N LEU A 337 14.52 -16.36 6.24
CA LEU A 337 15.91 -16.08 6.54
C LEU A 337 16.40 -17.06 7.62
N VAL A 338 17.07 -18.13 7.19
CA VAL A 338 17.64 -19.12 8.12
C VAL A 338 18.95 -18.54 8.70
N PRO A 339 19.15 -18.57 10.02
CA PRO A 339 20.42 -18.17 10.61
C PRO A 339 21.59 -19.00 10.04
N VAL A 340 22.65 -18.32 9.56
CA VAL A 340 23.89 -18.97 9.15
C VAL A 340 24.45 -19.69 10.36
N GLY A 341 24.44 -21.03 10.37
CA GLY A 341 24.97 -21.84 11.47
C GLY A 341 24.05 -22.94 12.03
N THR A 342 22.87 -23.18 11.45
CA THR A 342 21.98 -24.28 11.85
C THR A 342 21.93 -25.41 10.81
N HIS A 343 22.99 -25.66 10.06
CA HIS A 343 23.13 -26.92 9.35
C HIS A 343 23.75 -27.96 10.32
N PRO A 344 23.10 -29.14 10.47
CA PRO A 344 23.59 -30.22 11.30
C PRO A 344 24.92 -30.79 10.82
#